data_f722c5aa863ab5e2bde495733c276bee
#
_entry.id   f722c5aa863ab5e2bde495733c276bee
#
_cell.length_a   1.000
_cell.length_b   1.000
_cell.length_c   1.000
_cell.angle_alpha   90.00
_cell.angle_beta   90.00
_cell.angle_gamma   90.00
#
_symmetry.space_group_name_H-M   'P 1'
#
loop_
_entity.id
_entity.type
_entity.pdbx_description
1 polymer ?
#
loop_
_entity_poly.entity_id
_entity_poly.type
_entity_poly.pdbx_seq_one_letter_code
_entity_poly.pdbx_strand_id
1 'polypeptide(L)'
;MGIEEGATKVSRQFTATCFRMEQRPATAAGTITLGGDLTVNRMGFGAMRLTGEGIWGPPDDRAEAIRVLRRAVELGVNFIDTADSYGPHVAEEIIAEALHPYPDGLVIATKGGFERPGPGKWATNGRPDYLRRQLEGSLRRLRLDRIDLYQLHRIDPKVPANEQFDALRGFQREGLVRHVGLSEVTGAEVERARGVVPIVSVQNRYNVSDRQWDEVVELCEREGLAFIPWFPLSAGDLDEAGPLARIARRRRASVYQVALAWLLARSPVMLVIPGTSSVAHLEQNIAAAELRLSADDLAELAAVV
;
A
#
# COMPACT_ATOMS: atom_id res chain seq x y z
N MET A 1 -13.03 -41.46 -70.95
CA MET A 1 -11.66 -41.13 -70.56
C MET A 1 -11.75 -39.88 -69.73
N GLY A 2 -12.06 -40.03 -68.45
CA GLY A 2 -12.25 -38.96 -67.48
C GLY A 2 -11.16 -39.06 -66.42
N ILE A 3 -10.55 -37.96 -66.08
CA ILE A 3 -9.55 -37.84 -65.05
C ILE A 3 -10.22 -37.10 -63.92
N GLU A 4 -10.44 -37.77 -62.81
CA GLU A 4 -10.86 -37.14 -61.51
C GLU A 4 -9.65 -36.53 -60.81
N GLU A 5 -9.69 -35.24 -60.60
CA GLU A 5 -8.79 -34.55 -59.70
C GLU A 5 -9.33 -34.55 -58.27
N GLY A 6 -8.64 -35.27 -57.41
CA GLY A 6 -8.93 -35.32 -55.97
C GLY A 6 -8.46 -34.06 -55.23
N ALA A 7 -9.37 -33.27 -54.71
CA ALA A 7 -9.10 -32.12 -53.84
C ALA A 7 -9.00 -32.58 -52.38
N THR A 8 -7.78 -32.65 -51.87
CA THR A 8 -7.51 -32.93 -50.44
C THR A 8 -7.83 -31.70 -49.59
N LYS A 9 -8.91 -31.77 -48.83
CA LYS A 9 -9.24 -30.76 -47.78
C LYS A 9 -8.27 -30.89 -46.62
N VAL A 10 -7.33 -29.96 -46.51
CA VAL A 10 -6.54 -29.77 -45.30
C VAL A 10 -7.38 -29.01 -44.29
N SER A 11 -7.89 -29.72 -43.28
CA SER A 11 -8.57 -29.15 -42.13
C SER A 11 -7.52 -28.48 -41.24
N ARG A 12 -7.43 -27.15 -41.25
CA ARG A 12 -6.69 -26.39 -40.24
C ARG A 12 -7.48 -26.40 -38.94
N GLN A 13 -7.07 -27.27 -38.02
CA GLN A 13 -7.47 -27.14 -36.60
C GLN A 13 -6.86 -25.87 -36.04
N PHE A 14 -7.69 -24.85 -35.87
CA PHE A 14 -7.39 -23.73 -35.01
C PHE A 14 -7.50 -24.22 -33.57
N THR A 15 -6.37 -24.55 -32.94
CA THR A 15 -6.27 -24.67 -31.50
C THR A 15 -6.55 -23.30 -30.93
N ALA A 16 -7.75 -23.12 -30.37
CA ALA A 16 -8.07 -21.99 -29.54
C ALA A 16 -7.16 -22.03 -28.31
N THR A 17 -6.10 -21.24 -28.32
CA THR A 17 -5.31 -20.96 -27.14
C THR A 17 -6.24 -20.21 -26.19
N CYS A 18 -6.76 -20.92 -25.19
CA CYS A 18 -7.54 -20.34 -24.12
C CYS A 18 -6.63 -19.33 -23.42
N PHE A 19 -6.82 -18.04 -23.67
CA PHE A 19 -6.22 -16.97 -22.90
C PHE A 19 -6.70 -17.20 -21.46
N ARG A 20 -5.84 -17.74 -20.60
CA ARG A 20 -6.03 -17.65 -19.15
C ARG A 20 -6.18 -16.17 -18.86
N MET A 21 -7.38 -15.74 -18.50
CA MET A 21 -7.57 -14.43 -17.86
C MET A 21 -6.59 -14.42 -16.69
N GLU A 22 -5.59 -13.54 -16.75
CA GLU A 22 -4.61 -13.38 -15.68
C GLU A 22 -5.39 -13.11 -14.41
N GLN A 23 -5.29 -14.02 -13.45
CA GLN A 23 -5.92 -13.86 -12.15
C GLN A 23 -5.24 -12.66 -11.48
N ARG A 24 -6.04 -11.63 -11.18
CA ARG A 24 -5.60 -10.44 -10.43
C ARG A 24 -6.12 -10.54 -9.00
N PRO A 25 -5.52 -11.38 -8.14
CA PRO A 25 -6.07 -11.72 -6.82
C PRO A 25 -6.24 -10.49 -5.91
N ALA A 26 -5.45 -9.42 -6.08
CA ALA A 26 -5.62 -8.19 -5.32
C ALA A 26 -7.02 -7.59 -5.46
N THR A 27 -7.71 -7.79 -6.60
CA THR A 27 -9.06 -7.26 -6.83
C THR A 27 -10.12 -7.93 -5.94
N ALA A 28 -9.86 -9.13 -5.45
CA ALA A 28 -10.76 -9.85 -4.55
C ALA A 28 -10.92 -9.16 -3.17
N ALA A 29 -10.00 -8.25 -2.80
CA ALA A 29 -10.14 -7.42 -1.61
C ALA A 29 -11.28 -6.39 -1.69
N GLY A 30 -11.85 -6.17 -2.89
CA GLY A 30 -12.75 -5.05 -3.15
C GLY A 30 -11.98 -3.74 -3.33
N THR A 31 -12.71 -2.64 -3.48
CA THR A 31 -12.14 -1.31 -3.74
C THR A 31 -12.50 -0.30 -2.66
N ILE A 32 -11.71 0.78 -2.59
CA ILE A 32 -11.99 1.99 -1.82
C ILE A 32 -11.71 3.20 -2.71
N THR A 33 -12.50 4.27 -2.52
CA THR A 33 -12.31 5.51 -3.27
C THR A 33 -11.84 6.61 -2.32
N LEU A 34 -10.60 7.07 -2.49
CA LEU A 34 -10.02 8.18 -1.74
C LEU A 34 -10.47 9.51 -2.36
N GLY A 35 -10.90 10.44 -1.53
CA GLY A 35 -11.29 11.78 -1.95
C GLY A 35 -12.45 11.85 -2.96
N GLY A 36 -13.17 10.74 -3.14
CA GLY A 36 -14.32 10.65 -4.05
C GLY A 36 -13.98 10.40 -5.52
N ASP A 37 -12.71 10.39 -5.91
CA ASP A 37 -12.29 10.30 -7.31
C ASP A 37 -11.08 9.41 -7.59
N LEU A 38 -10.45 8.82 -6.56
CA LEU A 38 -9.26 7.98 -6.68
C LEU A 38 -9.56 6.56 -6.18
N THR A 39 -10.06 5.70 -7.07
CA THR A 39 -10.46 4.33 -6.72
C THR A 39 -9.28 3.35 -6.80
N VAL A 40 -9.02 2.64 -5.70
CA VAL A 40 -7.95 1.65 -5.60
C VAL A 40 -8.45 0.34 -5.01
N ASN A 41 -7.74 -0.77 -5.30
CA ASN A 41 -7.97 -2.04 -4.65
C ASN A 41 -7.52 -1.96 -3.19
N ARG A 42 -8.27 -2.58 -2.27
CA ARG A 42 -7.99 -2.54 -0.83
C ARG A 42 -6.76 -3.39 -0.42
N MET A 43 -6.16 -4.11 -1.37
CA MET A 43 -4.88 -4.80 -1.24
C MET A 43 -3.84 -4.05 -2.08
N GLY A 44 -3.07 -3.20 -1.42
CA GLY A 44 -1.95 -2.44 -1.96
C GLY A 44 -0.60 -3.08 -1.67
N PHE A 45 0.49 -2.32 -1.86
CA PHE A 45 1.87 -2.74 -1.60
C PHE A 45 2.66 -1.64 -0.87
N GLY A 46 3.39 -2.00 0.20
CA GLY A 46 4.29 -1.12 0.95
C GLY A 46 5.74 -1.28 0.51
N ALA A 47 6.37 -0.19 0.05
CA ALA A 47 7.70 -0.23 -0.55
C ALA A 47 8.88 -0.13 0.47
N MET A 48 8.61 0.01 1.76
CA MET A 48 9.65 0.21 2.77
C MET A 48 10.70 -0.92 2.79
N ARG A 49 10.30 -2.16 2.51
CA ARG A 49 11.19 -3.34 2.47
C ARG A 49 12.01 -3.47 1.19
N LEU A 50 11.84 -2.56 0.23
CA LEU A 50 12.66 -2.49 -0.99
C LEU A 50 13.99 -1.74 -0.79
N THR A 51 14.39 -1.50 0.44
CA THR A 51 15.63 -0.80 0.83
C THR A 51 16.51 -1.71 1.66
N GLY A 52 17.76 -1.33 1.85
CA GLY A 52 18.72 -2.08 2.65
C GLY A 52 18.39 -2.10 4.15
N GLU A 53 19.24 -2.74 4.91
CA GLU A 53 19.09 -2.91 6.36
C GLU A 53 18.93 -1.54 7.07
N GLY A 54 18.11 -1.49 8.11
CA GLY A 54 17.78 -0.25 8.81
C GLY A 54 16.97 0.75 7.96
N ILE A 55 16.35 0.29 6.87
CA ILE A 55 15.64 1.12 5.88
C ILE A 55 16.63 2.20 5.35
N TRP A 56 17.82 1.75 4.94
CA TRP A 56 18.94 2.60 4.55
C TRP A 56 19.69 2.03 3.36
N GLY A 57 19.97 2.89 2.37
CA GLY A 57 20.68 2.51 1.15
C GLY A 57 19.89 1.55 0.24
N PRO A 58 20.51 1.10 -0.84
CA PRO A 58 19.90 0.15 -1.77
C PRO A 58 19.75 -1.23 -1.14
N PRO A 59 18.79 -2.04 -1.63
CA PRO A 59 18.68 -3.45 -1.24
C PRO A 59 19.86 -4.26 -1.82
N ASP A 60 20.14 -5.41 -1.21
CA ASP A 60 21.17 -6.33 -1.69
C ASP A 60 20.87 -6.86 -3.09
N ASP A 61 19.60 -7.15 -3.40
CA ASP A 61 19.14 -7.53 -4.75
C ASP A 61 18.15 -6.49 -5.30
N ARG A 62 18.69 -5.48 -5.99
CA ARG A 62 17.87 -4.46 -6.68
C ARG A 62 17.02 -5.06 -7.80
N ALA A 63 17.51 -6.10 -8.47
CA ALA A 63 16.76 -6.74 -9.55
C ALA A 63 15.54 -7.48 -9.01
N GLU A 64 15.64 -8.14 -7.83
CA GLU A 64 14.49 -8.73 -7.15
C GLU A 64 13.49 -7.67 -6.71
N ALA A 65 13.94 -6.54 -6.17
CA ALA A 65 13.06 -5.42 -5.79
C ALA A 65 12.24 -4.92 -6.99
N ILE A 66 12.85 -4.81 -8.17
CA ILE A 66 12.16 -4.45 -9.42
C ILE A 66 11.15 -5.54 -9.83
N ARG A 67 11.52 -6.83 -9.73
CA ARG A 67 10.62 -7.96 -10.02
C ARG A 67 9.40 -7.96 -9.10
N VAL A 68 9.60 -7.68 -7.81
CA VAL A 68 8.51 -7.57 -6.81
C VAL A 68 7.51 -6.50 -7.22
N LEU A 69 7.95 -5.31 -7.59
CA LEU A 69 7.07 -4.22 -8.00
C LEU A 69 6.28 -4.54 -9.27
N ARG A 70 6.94 -5.08 -10.29
CA ARG A 70 6.29 -5.49 -11.53
C ARG A 70 5.26 -6.59 -11.27
N ARG A 71 5.64 -7.58 -10.47
CA ARG A 71 4.74 -8.67 -10.10
C ARG A 71 3.54 -8.20 -9.28
N ALA A 72 3.71 -7.21 -8.40
CA ALA A 72 2.60 -6.61 -7.67
C ALA A 72 1.53 -6.04 -8.60
N VAL A 73 1.95 -5.29 -9.63
CA VAL A 73 1.03 -4.73 -10.64
C VAL A 73 0.35 -5.83 -11.47
N GLU A 74 1.08 -6.87 -11.88
CA GLU A 74 0.50 -8.04 -12.57
C GLU A 74 -0.58 -8.73 -11.74
N LEU A 75 -0.39 -8.83 -10.42
CA LEU A 75 -1.34 -9.41 -9.48
C LEU A 75 -2.54 -8.49 -9.17
N GLY A 76 -2.61 -7.30 -9.79
CA GLY A 76 -3.73 -6.36 -9.66
C GLY A 76 -3.57 -5.34 -8.55
N VAL A 77 -2.39 -5.20 -7.95
CA VAL A 77 -2.09 -4.08 -7.06
C VAL A 77 -2.08 -2.79 -7.88
N ASN A 78 -2.89 -1.82 -7.47
CA ASN A 78 -2.95 -0.49 -8.08
C ASN A 78 -2.76 0.66 -7.08
N PHE A 79 -2.22 0.33 -5.89
CA PHE A 79 -1.82 1.30 -4.88
C PHE A 79 -0.46 0.90 -4.29
N ILE A 80 0.54 1.76 -4.47
CA ILE A 80 1.89 1.58 -3.91
C ILE A 80 2.16 2.69 -2.91
N ASP A 81 2.45 2.32 -1.67
CA ASP A 81 2.82 3.23 -0.59
C ASP A 81 4.34 3.28 -0.41
N THR A 82 4.92 4.46 -0.50
CA THR A 82 6.33 4.72 -0.29
C THR A 82 6.57 5.95 0.60
N ALA A 83 7.80 6.42 0.73
CA ALA A 83 8.18 7.68 1.36
C ALA A 83 9.55 8.15 0.86
N ASP A 84 9.78 9.46 0.89
CA ASP A 84 11.08 10.10 0.64
C ASP A 84 12.20 9.56 1.54
N SER A 85 11.81 9.23 2.77
CA SER A 85 12.69 8.76 3.84
C SER A 85 13.08 7.28 3.75
N TYR A 86 12.51 6.50 2.80
CA TYR A 86 12.86 5.10 2.62
C TYR A 86 14.13 4.94 1.76
N GLY A 87 15.21 4.58 2.44
CA GLY A 87 16.52 4.35 1.84
C GLY A 87 17.62 5.42 2.00
N PRO A 88 17.45 6.70 2.40
CA PRO A 88 16.47 7.66 1.92
C PRO A 88 16.49 7.79 0.40
N HIS A 89 15.33 8.04 -0.16
CA HIS A 89 15.04 8.22 -1.60
C HIS A 89 15.05 6.93 -2.44
N VAL A 90 15.77 5.89 -2.02
CA VAL A 90 15.99 4.65 -2.79
C VAL A 90 14.71 3.96 -3.21
N ALA A 91 13.70 3.89 -2.32
CA ALA A 91 12.43 3.24 -2.65
C ALA A 91 11.69 3.95 -3.80
N GLU A 92 11.66 5.28 -3.80
CA GLU A 92 11.05 6.08 -4.88
C GLU A 92 11.78 5.89 -6.21
N GLU A 93 13.13 5.83 -6.18
CA GLU A 93 13.94 5.58 -7.37
C GLU A 93 13.69 4.18 -7.95
N ILE A 94 13.61 3.15 -7.11
CA ILE A 94 13.30 1.78 -7.54
C ILE A 94 11.89 1.69 -8.14
N ILE A 95 10.89 2.36 -7.54
CA ILE A 95 9.53 2.42 -8.08
C ILE A 95 9.53 3.03 -9.48
N ALA A 96 10.22 4.16 -9.68
CA ALA A 96 10.30 4.79 -10.99
C ALA A 96 11.06 3.95 -12.01
N GLU A 97 12.13 3.27 -11.62
CA GLU A 97 12.88 2.36 -12.49
C GLU A 97 12.06 1.14 -12.90
N ALA A 98 11.28 0.59 -11.99
CA ALA A 98 10.50 -0.61 -12.22
C ALA A 98 9.26 -0.38 -13.09
N LEU A 99 8.57 0.77 -12.91
CA LEU A 99 7.20 0.97 -13.34
C LEU A 99 6.95 2.18 -14.25
N HIS A 100 7.92 3.11 -14.37
CA HIS A 100 7.72 4.24 -15.28
C HIS A 100 8.01 3.86 -16.74
N PRO A 101 7.12 4.23 -17.72
CA PRO A 101 5.86 4.95 -17.53
C PRO A 101 4.82 4.12 -16.76
N TYR A 102 4.14 4.75 -15.82
CA TYR A 102 3.21 4.07 -14.95
C TYR A 102 1.98 3.57 -15.70
N PRO A 103 1.48 2.35 -15.42
CA PRO A 103 0.22 1.87 -15.96
C PRO A 103 -0.96 2.76 -15.55
N ASP A 104 -1.95 2.87 -16.41
CA ASP A 104 -3.18 3.59 -16.13
C ASP A 104 -3.85 3.07 -14.85
N GLY A 105 -4.25 3.99 -13.98
CA GLY A 105 -4.92 3.68 -12.72
C GLY A 105 -3.99 3.19 -11.59
N LEU A 106 -2.67 3.15 -11.80
CA LEU A 106 -1.71 2.91 -10.72
C LEU A 106 -1.50 4.21 -9.92
N VAL A 107 -1.75 4.12 -8.63
CA VAL A 107 -1.61 5.21 -7.65
C VAL A 107 -0.30 5.05 -6.89
N ILE A 108 0.51 6.10 -6.86
CA ILE A 108 1.70 6.18 -6.02
C ILE A 108 1.43 7.16 -4.87
N ALA A 109 1.40 6.61 -3.65
CA ALA A 109 1.35 7.39 -2.42
C ALA A 109 2.77 7.54 -1.86
N THR A 110 3.17 8.76 -1.53
CA THR A 110 4.45 9.02 -0.85
C THR A 110 4.27 9.93 0.36
N LYS A 111 5.32 10.09 1.14
CA LYS A 111 5.28 10.82 2.41
C LYS A 111 6.50 11.73 2.52
N GLY A 112 6.35 12.83 3.26
CA GLY A 112 7.45 13.67 3.71
C GLY A 112 7.28 14.09 5.18
N GLY A 113 8.35 14.55 5.79
CA GLY A 113 8.34 15.01 7.17
C GLY A 113 9.30 14.26 8.10
N PHE A 114 10.16 13.37 7.55
CA PHE A 114 11.27 12.78 8.28
C PHE A 114 12.63 13.16 7.65
N GLU A 115 13.57 13.49 8.51
CA GLU A 115 15.00 13.43 8.21
C GLU A 115 15.58 12.08 8.60
N ARG A 116 16.58 11.63 7.85
CA ARG A 116 17.26 10.37 8.08
C ARG A 116 18.73 10.64 8.39
N PRO A 117 19.10 10.81 9.69
CA PRO A 117 20.50 11.08 10.08
C PRO A 117 21.44 9.88 9.92
N GLY A 118 20.90 8.68 9.69
CA GLY A 118 21.66 7.44 9.50
C GLY A 118 20.76 6.21 9.53
N PRO A 119 21.31 5.00 9.34
CA PRO A 119 20.58 3.74 9.39
C PRO A 119 19.75 3.60 10.68
N GLY A 120 18.48 3.25 10.55
CA GLY A 120 17.56 3.09 11.68
C GLY A 120 17.23 4.36 12.45
N LYS A 121 17.80 5.53 12.12
CA LYS A 121 17.55 6.80 12.81
C LYS A 121 16.56 7.66 12.05
N TRP A 122 15.60 8.22 12.80
CA TRP A 122 14.51 9.03 12.28
C TRP A 122 14.36 10.30 13.11
N ALA A 123 14.22 11.44 12.47
CA ALA A 123 13.94 12.72 13.12
C ALA A 123 12.82 13.44 12.37
N THR A 124 11.81 13.93 13.10
CA THR A 124 10.73 14.72 12.49
C THR A 124 11.23 16.07 12.02
N ASN A 125 10.77 16.50 10.85
CA ASN A 125 10.96 17.85 10.33
C ASN A 125 9.72 18.28 9.56
N GLY A 126 8.81 18.99 10.26
CA GLY A 126 7.56 19.50 9.71
C GLY A 126 7.64 20.94 9.17
N ARG A 127 8.85 21.51 9.03
CA ARG A 127 8.99 22.88 8.52
C ARG A 127 8.47 22.98 7.08
N PRO A 128 7.66 23.99 6.76
CA PRO A 128 7.08 24.16 5.43
C PRO A 128 8.09 24.14 4.28
N ASP A 129 9.26 24.80 4.47
CA ASP A 129 10.33 24.81 3.48
C ASP A 129 10.99 23.44 3.28
N TYR A 130 11.09 22.63 4.35
CA TYR A 130 11.59 21.26 4.28
C TYR A 130 10.58 20.37 3.56
N LEU A 131 9.30 20.39 3.96
CA LEU A 131 8.24 19.61 3.32
C LEU A 131 8.15 19.88 1.82
N ARG A 132 8.28 21.16 1.40
CA ARG A 132 8.31 21.53 -0.02
C ARG A 132 9.49 20.89 -0.74
N ARG A 133 10.70 21.02 -0.22
CA ARG A 133 11.90 20.41 -0.84
C ARG A 133 11.76 18.89 -0.99
N GLN A 134 11.18 18.22 0.01
CA GLN A 134 10.95 16.78 -0.04
C GLN A 134 9.92 16.42 -1.11
N LEU A 135 8.79 17.12 -1.16
CA LEU A 135 7.76 16.91 -2.20
C LEU A 135 8.33 17.10 -3.61
N GLU A 136 9.04 18.19 -3.86
CA GLU A 136 9.68 18.44 -5.15
C GLU A 136 10.73 17.38 -5.49
N GLY A 137 11.45 16.87 -4.47
CA GLY A 137 12.35 15.75 -4.60
C GLY A 137 11.62 14.46 -5.02
N SER A 138 10.49 14.15 -4.36
CA SER A 138 9.66 12.99 -4.68
C SER A 138 9.09 13.06 -6.10
N LEU A 139 8.57 14.22 -6.52
CA LEU A 139 8.10 14.44 -7.89
C LEU A 139 9.18 14.11 -8.93
N ARG A 140 10.40 14.61 -8.72
CA ARG A 140 11.53 14.33 -9.63
C ARG A 140 11.92 12.86 -9.66
N ARG A 141 12.06 12.21 -8.48
CA ARG A 141 12.47 10.79 -8.37
C ARG A 141 11.43 9.86 -8.97
N LEU A 142 10.17 10.11 -8.66
CA LEU A 142 9.04 9.34 -9.19
C LEU A 142 8.68 9.71 -10.64
N ARG A 143 9.28 10.78 -11.21
CA ARG A 143 8.98 11.27 -12.57
C ARG A 143 7.48 11.57 -12.76
N LEU A 144 6.90 12.25 -11.78
CA LEU A 144 5.49 12.64 -11.76
C LEU A 144 5.37 14.17 -11.73
N ASP A 145 4.39 14.70 -12.41
CA ASP A 145 4.03 16.13 -12.34
C ASP A 145 3.16 16.43 -11.11
N ARG A 146 2.48 15.42 -10.58
CA ARG A 146 1.60 15.51 -9.41
C ARG A 146 1.61 14.19 -8.64
N ILE A 147 1.71 14.25 -7.31
CA ILE A 147 1.52 13.10 -6.41
C ILE A 147 0.02 12.88 -6.17
N ASP A 148 -0.46 11.66 -6.36
CA ASP A 148 -1.88 11.33 -6.14
C ASP A 148 -2.26 11.37 -4.65
N LEU A 149 -1.44 10.83 -3.77
CA LEU A 149 -1.61 10.90 -2.32
C LEU A 149 -0.29 11.25 -1.64
N TYR A 150 -0.22 12.44 -1.05
CA TYR A 150 0.93 12.88 -0.25
C TYR A 150 0.56 12.87 1.23
N GLN A 151 1.35 12.19 2.06
CA GLN A 151 1.05 12.04 3.47
C GLN A 151 2.07 12.79 4.33
N LEU A 152 1.61 13.54 5.32
CA LEU A 152 2.49 14.02 6.39
C LEU A 152 2.92 12.81 7.22
N HIS A 153 4.20 12.44 7.17
CA HIS A 153 4.71 11.22 7.75
C HIS A 153 4.59 11.20 9.28
N ARG A 154 4.79 12.37 9.90
CA ARG A 154 4.53 12.66 11.33
C ARG A 154 4.25 14.15 11.49
N ILE A 155 3.39 14.51 12.40
CA ILE A 155 3.31 15.89 12.88
C ILE A 155 4.56 16.17 13.71
N ASP A 156 5.33 17.18 13.32
CA ASP A 156 6.52 17.59 14.06
C ASP A 156 6.09 18.46 15.26
N PRO A 157 6.35 18.03 16.52
CA PRO A 157 5.96 18.78 17.69
C PRO A 157 6.72 20.10 17.87
N LYS A 158 7.82 20.30 17.12
CA LYS A 158 8.64 21.53 17.15
C LYS A 158 8.10 22.63 16.21
N VAL A 159 7.16 22.31 15.36
CA VAL A 159 6.55 23.24 14.38
C VAL A 159 5.06 23.29 14.65
N PRO A 160 4.44 24.48 14.72
CA PRO A 160 2.98 24.57 14.88
C PRO A 160 2.25 23.71 13.86
N ALA A 161 1.34 22.83 14.31
CA ALA A 161 0.69 21.86 13.45
C ALA A 161 -0.07 22.53 12.27
N ASN A 162 -0.67 23.70 12.52
CA ASN A 162 -1.38 24.43 11.45
C ASN A 162 -0.44 24.90 10.34
N GLU A 163 0.81 25.27 10.63
CA GLU A 163 1.79 25.64 9.59
C GLU A 163 2.11 24.44 8.69
N GLN A 164 2.19 23.22 9.26
CA GLN A 164 2.38 21.98 8.51
C GLN A 164 1.16 21.70 7.62
N PHE A 165 -0.05 21.83 8.16
CA PHE A 165 -1.28 21.60 7.42
C PHE A 165 -1.51 22.68 6.33
N ASP A 166 -1.14 23.93 6.60
CA ASP A 166 -1.19 25.01 5.62
C ASP A 166 -0.21 24.77 4.45
N ALA A 167 0.97 24.22 4.72
CA ALA A 167 1.90 23.82 3.67
C ALA A 167 1.28 22.74 2.76
N LEU A 168 0.67 21.69 3.34
CA LEU A 168 -0.01 20.66 2.56
C LEU A 168 -1.16 21.22 1.72
N ARG A 169 -1.97 22.12 2.29
CA ARG A 169 -3.01 22.85 1.56
C ARG A 169 -2.43 23.65 0.40
N GLY A 170 -1.29 24.30 0.62
CA GLY A 170 -0.56 25.03 -0.42
C GLY A 170 -0.17 24.14 -1.59
N PHE A 171 0.42 22.97 -1.31
CA PHE A 171 0.81 21.99 -2.33
C PHE A 171 -0.37 21.48 -3.15
N GLN A 172 -1.51 21.26 -2.50
CA GLN A 172 -2.73 20.86 -3.18
C GLN A 172 -3.29 21.98 -4.09
N ARG A 173 -3.29 23.24 -3.61
CA ARG A 173 -3.75 24.41 -4.39
C ARG A 173 -2.85 24.71 -5.59
N GLU A 174 -1.56 24.41 -5.49
CA GLU A 174 -0.59 24.54 -6.59
C GLU A 174 -0.69 23.39 -7.60
N GLY A 175 -1.49 22.33 -7.30
CA GLY A 175 -1.64 21.17 -8.17
C GLY A 175 -0.50 20.17 -8.09
N LEU A 176 0.46 20.33 -7.15
CA LEU A 176 1.56 19.39 -6.94
C LEU A 176 1.10 18.10 -6.24
N VAL A 177 0.01 18.17 -5.49
CA VAL A 177 -0.61 17.08 -4.74
C VAL A 177 -2.09 17.04 -5.05
N ARG A 178 -2.62 15.83 -5.34
CA ARG A 178 -4.06 15.64 -5.57
C ARG A 178 -4.79 15.50 -4.24
N HIS A 179 -4.37 14.57 -3.40
CA HIS A 179 -4.96 14.28 -2.10
C HIS A 179 -3.93 14.30 -0.98
N VAL A 180 -4.37 14.64 0.22
CA VAL A 180 -3.55 14.72 1.43
C VAL A 180 -3.98 13.64 2.42
N GLY A 181 -3.00 12.98 3.04
CA GLY A 181 -3.18 12.06 4.16
C GLY A 181 -2.31 12.41 5.35
N LEU A 182 -2.55 11.75 6.47
CA LEU A 182 -1.78 11.90 7.69
C LEU A 182 -1.28 10.52 8.17
N SER A 183 -0.20 10.51 8.95
CA SER A 183 0.33 9.27 9.53
C SER A 183 0.65 9.44 11.01
N GLU A 184 0.29 8.43 11.82
CA GLU A 184 0.46 8.38 13.27
C GLU A 184 -0.19 9.59 13.98
N VAL A 185 -1.49 9.67 13.85
CA VAL A 185 -2.30 10.77 14.36
C VAL A 185 -3.48 10.24 15.17
N THR A 186 -3.87 11.01 16.17
CA THR A 186 -5.10 10.83 16.95
C THR A 186 -6.32 11.33 16.18
N GLY A 187 -7.54 10.94 16.60
CA GLY A 187 -8.77 11.47 16.04
C GLY A 187 -8.86 13.01 16.14
N ALA A 188 -8.42 13.59 17.24
CA ALA A 188 -8.39 15.04 17.45
C ALA A 188 -7.45 15.76 16.47
N GLU A 189 -6.29 15.16 16.16
CA GLU A 189 -5.36 15.71 15.16
C GLU A 189 -5.92 15.59 13.74
N VAL A 190 -6.63 14.51 13.42
CA VAL A 190 -7.35 14.37 12.13
C VAL A 190 -8.39 15.48 11.99
N GLU A 191 -9.25 15.69 13.00
CA GLU A 191 -10.28 16.74 12.96
C GLU A 191 -9.67 18.13 12.84
N ARG A 192 -8.58 18.40 13.59
CA ARG A 192 -7.84 19.66 13.49
C ARG A 192 -7.30 19.90 12.08
N ALA A 193 -6.71 18.88 11.46
CA ALA A 193 -6.17 18.99 10.10
C ALA A 193 -7.27 19.21 9.06
N ARG A 194 -8.42 18.52 9.21
CA ARG A 194 -9.60 18.68 8.34
C ARG A 194 -10.17 20.09 8.37
N GLY A 195 -10.00 20.82 9.47
CA GLY A 195 -10.33 22.24 9.55
C GLY A 195 -9.45 23.14 8.68
N VAL A 196 -8.33 22.64 8.16
CA VAL A 196 -7.34 23.38 7.35
C VAL A 196 -7.27 22.86 5.92
N VAL A 197 -7.18 21.54 5.74
CA VAL A 197 -7.01 20.88 4.43
C VAL A 197 -7.85 19.60 4.37
N PRO A 198 -8.48 19.27 3.23
CA PRO A 198 -9.19 17.99 3.08
C PRO A 198 -8.23 16.81 3.27
N ILE A 199 -8.54 15.95 4.24
CA ILE A 199 -7.82 14.71 4.52
C ILE A 199 -8.62 13.54 3.95
N VAL A 200 -7.97 12.63 3.21
CA VAL A 200 -8.62 11.46 2.59
C VAL A 200 -8.13 10.13 3.16
N SER A 201 -7.02 10.13 3.90
CA SER A 201 -6.47 8.91 4.51
C SER A 201 -5.76 9.17 5.83
N VAL A 202 -5.76 8.15 6.68
CA VAL A 202 -4.94 8.07 7.90
C VAL A 202 -4.11 6.80 7.83
N GLN A 203 -2.82 6.88 8.10
CA GLN A 203 -1.91 5.74 8.13
C GLN A 203 -1.30 5.58 9.51
N ASN A 204 -1.85 4.70 10.35
CA ASN A 204 -1.37 4.42 11.70
C ASN A 204 -0.90 2.96 11.84
N ARG A 205 -0.06 2.70 12.83
CA ARG A 205 0.37 1.33 13.16
C ARG A 205 -0.82 0.52 13.63
N TYR A 206 -1.14 -0.55 12.90
CA TYR A 206 -2.30 -1.36 13.22
C TYR A 206 -2.17 -2.78 12.65
N ASN A 207 -2.44 -3.78 13.48
CA ASN A 207 -2.47 -5.19 13.10
C ASN A 207 -3.29 -6.01 14.11
N VAL A 208 -3.38 -7.32 13.90
CA VAL A 208 -4.18 -8.21 14.74
C VAL A 208 -3.81 -8.19 16.23
N SER A 209 -2.54 -7.86 16.56
CA SER A 209 -2.01 -7.83 17.94
C SER A 209 -1.80 -6.39 18.47
N ASP A 210 -2.03 -5.37 17.65
CA ASP A 210 -1.86 -3.96 18.03
C ASP A 210 -3.05 -3.16 17.48
N ARG A 211 -4.01 -2.90 18.36
CA ARG A 211 -5.30 -2.26 18.03
C ARG A 211 -5.48 -0.91 18.73
N GLN A 212 -4.39 -0.29 19.17
CA GLN A 212 -4.44 0.99 19.90
C GLN A 212 -5.18 2.11 19.16
N TRP A 213 -5.36 1.98 17.85
CA TRP A 213 -6.01 2.96 16.98
C TRP A 213 -7.44 2.57 16.56
N ASP A 214 -8.11 1.66 17.27
CA ASP A 214 -9.50 1.27 16.94
C ASP A 214 -10.43 2.48 16.81
N GLU A 215 -10.32 3.47 17.72
CA GLU A 215 -11.11 4.71 17.64
C GLU A 215 -10.84 5.52 16.37
N VAL A 216 -9.61 5.50 15.86
CA VAL A 216 -9.24 6.18 14.60
C VAL A 216 -9.75 5.40 13.39
N VAL A 217 -9.78 4.06 13.45
CA VAL A 217 -10.42 3.23 12.41
C VAL A 217 -11.91 3.56 12.33
N GLU A 218 -12.61 3.64 13.47
CA GLU A 218 -14.03 4.00 13.55
C GLU A 218 -14.29 5.43 13.06
N LEU A 219 -13.39 6.37 13.37
CA LEU A 219 -13.44 7.73 12.80
C LEU A 219 -13.35 7.68 11.28
N CYS A 220 -12.36 6.95 10.73
CA CYS A 220 -12.17 6.82 9.30
C CYS A 220 -13.41 6.20 8.61
N GLU A 221 -14.01 5.20 9.23
CA GLU A 221 -15.23 4.55 8.72
C GLU A 221 -16.41 5.52 8.68
N ARG A 222 -16.64 6.27 9.76
CA ARG A 222 -17.71 7.26 9.85
C ARG A 222 -17.55 8.41 8.86
N GLU A 223 -16.30 8.85 8.63
CA GLU A 223 -15.97 10.01 7.79
C GLU A 223 -15.63 9.64 6.33
N GLY A 224 -15.66 8.35 5.98
CA GLY A 224 -15.32 7.88 4.65
C GLY A 224 -13.84 8.08 4.27
N LEU A 225 -12.92 8.08 5.24
CA LEU A 225 -11.48 8.18 5.03
C LEU A 225 -10.89 6.78 4.88
N ALA A 226 -9.86 6.61 4.03
CA ALA A 226 -9.12 5.36 4.01
C ALA A 226 -8.24 5.23 5.26
N PHE A 227 -8.27 4.05 5.91
CA PHE A 227 -7.32 3.70 6.95
C PHE A 227 -6.26 2.76 6.38
N ILE A 228 -5.00 3.17 6.45
CA ILE A 228 -3.86 2.44 5.89
C ILE A 228 -3.05 1.87 7.05
N PRO A 229 -3.22 0.57 7.41
CA PRO A 229 -2.46 -0.03 8.50
C PRO A 229 -0.99 -0.22 8.08
N TRP A 230 -0.06 0.50 8.70
CA TRP A 230 1.34 0.16 8.55
C TRP A 230 1.74 -0.88 9.58
N PHE A 231 2.80 -1.66 9.30
CA PHE A 231 3.22 -2.82 10.11
C PHE A 231 2.14 -3.93 10.18
N PRO A 232 1.46 -4.24 9.07
CA PRO A 232 0.28 -5.11 9.08
C PRO A 232 0.59 -6.56 9.49
N LEU A 233 1.85 -6.97 9.40
CA LEU A 233 2.35 -8.32 9.69
C LEU A 233 3.36 -8.36 10.86
N SER A 234 3.38 -7.35 11.74
CA SER A 234 4.29 -7.28 12.90
C SER A 234 5.76 -7.59 12.56
N ALA A 235 6.23 -7.19 11.36
CA ALA A 235 7.54 -7.52 10.78
C ALA A 235 7.82 -9.04 10.65
N GLY A 236 6.78 -9.87 10.64
CA GLY A 236 6.91 -11.33 10.60
C GLY A 236 6.88 -12.00 11.98
N ASP A 237 6.74 -11.22 13.05
CA ASP A 237 6.63 -11.72 14.42
C ASP A 237 5.15 -11.96 14.78
N LEU A 238 4.57 -12.98 14.18
CA LEU A 238 3.21 -13.45 14.47
C LEU A 238 3.25 -14.77 15.24
N ASP A 239 2.35 -14.94 16.24
CA ASP A 239 2.24 -16.16 17.02
C ASP A 239 1.83 -17.35 16.13
N GLU A 240 2.77 -18.27 15.93
CA GLU A 240 2.57 -19.51 15.16
C GLU A 240 1.91 -20.64 15.96
N ALA A 241 1.59 -20.42 17.23
CA ALA A 241 0.93 -21.39 18.11
C ALA A 241 -0.51 -20.98 18.52
N GLY A 242 -0.83 -19.70 18.48
CA GLY A 242 -2.07 -19.11 18.97
C GLY A 242 -3.28 -19.25 18.02
N PRO A 243 -4.29 -18.39 18.21
CA PRO A 243 -5.51 -18.38 17.40
C PRO A 243 -5.25 -18.25 15.89
N LEU A 244 -4.30 -17.39 15.49
CA LEU A 244 -3.91 -17.23 14.08
C LEU A 244 -3.49 -18.56 13.45
N ALA A 245 -2.66 -19.36 14.16
CA ALA A 245 -2.19 -20.65 13.67
C ALA A 245 -3.30 -21.69 13.57
N ARG A 246 -4.26 -21.71 14.51
CA ARG A 246 -5.42 -22.61 14.44
C ARG A 246 -6.29 -22.30 13.23
N ILE A 247 -6.58 -21.02 12.98
CA ILE A 247 -7.35 -20.58 11.83
C ILE A 247 -6.59 -20.86 10.53
N ALA A 248 -5.29 -20.58 10.50
CA ALA A 248 -4.43 -20.85 9.34
C ALA A 248 -4.52 -22.33 8.91
N ARG A 249 -4.39 -23.26 9.85
CA ARG A 249 -4.57 -24.71 9.60
C ARG A 249 -5.97 -25.03 9.07
N ARG A 250 -7.01 -24.52 9.71
CA ARG A 250 -8.42 -24.73 9.33
C ARG A 250 -8.74 -24.23 7.93
N ARG A 251 -8.13 -23.07 7.56
CA ARG A 251 -8.32 -22.41 6.26
C ARG A 251 -7.31 -22.80 5.20
N ARG A 252 -6.32 -23.67 5.53
CA ARG A 252 -5.21 -24.05 4.64
C ARG A 252 -4.45 -22.83 4.12
N ALA A 253 -4.21 -21.86 4.97
CA ALA A 253 -3.53 -20.61 4.72
C ALA A 253 -2.33 -20.44 5.66
N SER A 254 -1.48 -19.45 5.42
CA SER A 254 -0.43 -19.06 6.37
C SER A 254 -1.00 -18.13 7.46
N VAL A 255 -0.30 -18.00 8.58
CA VAL A 255 -0.65 -17.02 9.64
C VAL A 255 -0.65 -15.60 9.11
N TYR A 256 0.24 -15.29 8.17
CA TYR A 256 0.34 -13.99 7.50
C TYR A 256 -0.89 -13.70 6.64
N GLN A 257 -1.37 -14.69 5.89
CA GLN A 257 -2.60 -14.54 5.10
C GLN A 257 -3.83 -14.34 5.99
N VAL A 258 -3.91 -15.04 7.12
CA VAL A 258 -5.01 -14.85 8.09
C VAL A 258 -4.95 -13.45 8.68
N ALA A 259 -3.77 -12.93 9.05
CA ALA A 259 -3.61 -11.58 9.58
C ALA A 259 -4.03 -10.50 8.57
N LEU A 260 -3.65 -10.64 7.30
CA LEU A 260 -4.06 -9.71 6.23
C LEU A 260 -5.56 -9.79 5.93
N ALA A 261 -6.13 -11.00 5.88
CA ALA A 261 -7.57 -11.21 5.70
C ALA A 261 -8.39 -10.63 6.86
N TRP A 262 -7.86 -10.71 8.10
CA TRP A 262 -8.46 -10.07 9.26
C TRP A 262 -8.50 -8.54 9.11
N LEU A 263 -7.40 -7.91 8.68
CA LEU A 263 -7.38 -6.47 8.42
C LEU A 263 -8.44 -6.06 7.39
N LEU A 264 -8.55 -6.80 6.27
CA LEU A 264 -9.56 -6.55 5.25
C LEU A 264 -11.00 -6.72 5.78
N ALA A 265 -11.20 -7.64 6.73
CA ALA A 265 -12.51 -7.92 7.35
C ALA A 265 -12.86 -6.92 8.48
N ARG A 266 -11.84 -6.27 9.11
CA ARG A 266 -12.02 -5.35 10.25
C ARG A 266 -12.88 -4.13 9.90
N SER A 267 -12.70 -3.58 8.71
CA SER A 267 -13.48 -2.42 8.24
C SER A 267 -13.45 -2.30 6.72
N PRO A 268 -14.52 -1.80 6.08
CA PRO A 268 -14.53 -1.53 4.64
C PRO A 268 -13.54 -0.43 4.22
N VAL A 269 -13.08 0.42 5.13
CA VAL A 269 -12.11 1.49 4.83
C VAL A 269 -10.65 1.07 4.95
N MET A 270 -10.37 -0.19 5.30
CA MET A 270 -9.00 -0.71 5.35
C MET A 270 -8.39 -0.80 3.95
N LEU A 271 -7.25 -0.16 3.76
CA LEU A 271 -6.37 -0.26 2.59
C LEU A 271 -5.04 -0.86 3.04
N VAL A 272 -4.89 -2.17 2.87
CA VAL A 272 -3.79 -2.95 3.45
C VAL A 272 -2.56 -2.91 2.54
N ILE A 273 -1.38 -2.63 3.11
CA ILE A 273 -0.14 -2.41 2.36
C ILE A 273 1.00 -3.34 2.83
N PRO A 274 0.87 -4.68 2.71
CA PRO A 274 1.96 -5.57 3.09
C PRO A 274 3.20 -5.32 2.22
N GLY A 275 4.36 -5.17 2.85
CA GLY A 275 5.64 -4.96 2.18
C GLY A 275 6.55 -6.19 2.28
N THR A 276 7.26 -6.49 1.20
CA THR A 276 8.25 -7.57 1.12
C THR A 276 9.31 -7.26 0.07
N SER A 277 10.47 -7.92 0.18
CA SER A 277 11.55 -7.92 -0.83
C SER A 277 11.61 -9.22 -1.64
N SER A 278 10.62 -10.11 -1.55
CA SER A 278 10.57 -11.42 -2.22
C SER A 278 9.29 -11.58 -3.02
N VAL A 279 9.40 -12.00 -4.29
CA VAL A 279 8.26 -12.31 -5.15
C VAL A 279 7.38 -13.41 -4.55
N ALA A 280 7.97 -14.46 -3.97
CA ALA A 280 7.21 -15.53 -3.35
C ALA A 280 6.36 -15.05 -2.17
N HIS A 281 6.92 -14.21 -1.30
CA HIS A 281 6.16 -13.62 -0.19
C HIS A 281 5.11 -12.61 -0.68
N LEU A 282 5.39 -11.88 -1.76
CA LEU A 282 4.40 -10.99 -2.38
C LEU A 282 3.16 -11.78 -2.83
N GLU A 283 3.36 -12.87 -3.57
CA GLU A 283 2.27 -13.71 -4.06
C GLU A 283 1.43 -14.28 -2.91
N GLN A 284 2.08 -14.74 -1.84
CA GLN A 284 1.39 -15.19 -0.64
C GLN A 284 0.58 -14.08 0.03
N ASN A 285 1.15 -12.89 0.16
CA ASN A 285 0.47 -11.75 0.76
C ASN A 285 -0.74 -11.31 -0.05
N ILE A 286 -0.60 -11.21 -1.37
CA ILE A 286 -1.70 -10.79 -2.25
C ILE A 286 -2.83 -11.84 -2.30
N ALA A 287 -2.50 -13.13 -2.25
CA ALA A 287 -3.49 -14.20 -2.18
C ALA A 287 -4.38 -14.13 -0.92
N ALA A 288 -3.97 -13.43 0.13
CA ALA A 288 -4.81 -13.17 1.30
C ALA A 288 -6.11 -12.40 0.96
N ALA A 289 -6.13 -11.65 -0.14
CA ALA A 289 -7.33 -10.96 -0.61
C ALA A 289 -8.50 -11.92 -0.95
N GLU A 290 -8.19 -13.16 -1.31
CA GLU A 290 -9.17 -14.20 -1.62
C GLU A 290 -9.66 -14.96 -0.37
N LEU A 291 -8.93 -14.85 0.74
CA LEU A 291 -9.25 -15.58 1.98
C LEU A 291 -10.46 -14.93 2.68
N ARG A 292 -11.49 -15.74 2.94
CA ARG A 292 -12.68 -15.31 3.68
C ARG A 292 -12.68 -15.95 5.08
N LEU A 293 -12.66 -15.11 6.11
CA LEU A 293 -12.79 -15.52 7.50
C LEU A 293 -14.29 -15.64 7.85
N SER A 294 -14.66 -16.69 8.58
CA SER A 294 -16.03 -16.82 9.10
C SER A 294 -16.23 -15.95 10.34
N ALA A 295 -17.50 -15.80 10.77
CA ALA A 295 -17.81 -15.11 12.01
C ALA A 295 -17.08 -15.75 13.22
N ASP A 296 -16.97 -17.09 13.25
CA ASP A 296 -16.25 -17.80 14.32
C ASP A 296 -14.75 -17.51 14.30
N ASP A 297 -14.11 -17.43 13.08
CA ASP A 297 -12.72 -17.06 12.96
C ASP A 297 -12.49 -15.64 13.49
N LEU A 298 -13.36 -14.70 13.14
CA LEU A 298 -13.28 -13.31 13.60
C LEU A 298 -13.49 -13.20 15.12
N ALA A 299 -14.42 -13.94 15.68
CA ALA A 299 -14.66 -13.98 17.12
C ALA A 299 -13.45 -14.58 17.88
N GLU A 300 -12.82 -15.64 17.33
CA GLU A 300 -11.60 -16.22 17.89
C GLU A 300 -10.43 -15.21 17.87
N LEU A 301 -10.30 -14.41 16.82
CA LEU A 301 -9.28 -13.36 16.71
C LEU A 301 -9.58 -12.12 17.56
N ALA A 302 -10.85 -11.85 17.86
CA ALA A 302 -11.24 -10.76 18.75
C ALA A 302 -10.69 -10.95 20.18
N ALA A 303 -10.49 -12.19 20.61
CA ALA A 303 -9.98 -12.54 21.94
C ALA A 303 -8.44 -12.48 22.07
N VAL A 304 -7.69 -12.09 21.00
CA VAL A 304 -6.23 -12.06 20.97
C VAL A 304 -5.62 -10.83 21.65
N VAL A 305 -6.41 -9.84 22.05
CA VAL A 305 -5.98 -8.58 22.71
C VAL A 305 -6.38 -8.55 24.16
#